data_be888d60bf049bd8a368ec658322839f
#
_entry.id   be888d60bf049bd8a368ec658322839f
#
_cell.length_a   1.000
_cell.length_b   1.000
_cell.length_c   1.000
_cell.angle_alpha   90.00
_cell.angle_beta   90.00
_cell.angle_gamma   90.00
#
_symmetry.space_group_name_H-M   'P 1'
#
loop_
_entity.id
_entity.type
_entity.pdbx_description
1 polymer ?
#
loop_
_entity_poly.entity_id
_entity_poly.type
_entity_poly.pdbx_seq_one_letter_code
_entity_poly.pdbx_strand_id
1 'polypeptide(L)'
;MRYIETLHEGETIRNTYLCKGKRSAETRNGKPYDNLILQDKTGTLDGKIWDPNSNGIADYSEKDFIEVYGEIISYNGNLQMNIKQLRVADEGEYDPADYMPTSEKSVDGMYEELMRYGKQVKNPYLQQVIRYYFVNDEQFIKSFKAHSAAKNVHHGFAGGLLEHTLSVVKFCEYMAGAYPILNKDLLYTAAMCHDIGKTQELSLFPDNDYTDDGQLLGHIVIGVEMLDDAIREIPDFPKKLASELKHCIVAHHGELEYGSPKKPALAEAMALNCADNADAKMQTLTEIFKAKDTKDWLGYNRLFESNLRKTGEW
;
A
#
# COMPACT_ATOMS: atom_id res chain seq x y z
N MET A 1 -15.01 18.63 5.21
CA MET A 1 -13.54 18.68 5.27
C MET A 1 -13.01 19.45 4.10
N ARG A 2 -11.88 20.15 4.24
CA ARG A 2 -11.20 20.83 3.15
C ARG A 2 -9.87 20.12 2.85
N TYR A 3 -9.75 19.55 1.65
CA TYR A 3 -8.61 18.70 1.30
C TYR A 3 -7.38 19.51 0.90
N ILE A 4 -6.18 18.94 1.17
CA ILE A 4 -4.88 19.58 0.94
C ILE A 4 -4.72 20.03 -0.51
N GLU A 5 -5.16 19.23 -1.50
CA GLU A 5 -5.09 19.58 -2.93
C GLU A 5 -5.90 20.84 -3.29
N THR A 6 -6.86 21.26 -2.45
CA THR A 6 -7.72 22.43 -2.69
C THR A 6 -7.24 23.68 -1.98
N LEU A 7 -6.09 23.63 -1.30
CA LEU A 7 -5.57 24.75 -0.51
C LEU A 7 -4.77 25.72 -1.39
N HIS A 8 -4.90 27.01 -1.09
CA HIS A 8 -4.19 28.08 -1.78
C HIS A 8 -3.48 29.00 -0.78
N GLU A 9 -2.39 29.64 -1.24
CA GLU A 9 -1.67 30.64 -0.47
C GLU A 9 -2.58 31.79 -0.02
N GLY A 10 -2.41 32.26 1.21
CA GLY A 10 -3.16 33.35 1.82
C GLY A 10 -4.47 32.93 2.50
N GLU A 11 -4.86 31.65 2.44
CA GLU A 11 -6.03 31.17 3.11
C GLU A 11 -5.77 30.94 4.60
N THR A 12 -6.77 31.26 5.45
CA THR A 12 -6.78 30.87 6.85
C THR A 12 -7.85 29.80 7.04
N ILE A 13 -7.47 28.66 7.53
CA ILE A 13 -8.35 27.50 7.64
C ILE A 13 -8.34 26.92 9.06
N ARG A 14 -9.46 26.27 9.43
CA ARG A 14 -9.58 25.34 10.54
C ARG A 14 -10.02 23.99 9.98
N ASN A 15 -9.22 22.96 10.18
CA ASN A 15 -9.53 21.63 9.66
C ASN A 15 -8.77 20.55 10.44
N THR A 16 -9.26 19.32 10.36
CA THR A 16 -8.60 18.15 10.94
C THR A 16 -7.71 17.51 9.90
N TYR A 17 -6.49 17.13 10.30
CA TYR A 17 -5.51 16.38 9.51
C TYR A 17 -4.88 15.27 10.36
N LEU A 18 -4.36 14.24 9.71
CA LEU A 18 -3.48 13.27 10.37
C LEU A 18 -2.09 13.89 10.55
N CYS A 19 -1.56 13.87 11.77
CA CYS A 19 -0.16 14.21 12.05
C CYS A 19 0.75 13.04 11.62
N LYS A 20 1.10 12.97 10.35
CA LYS A 20 1.95 11.90 9.80
C LYS A 20 3.36 11.90 10.37
N GLY A 21 3.87 13.06 10.73
CA GLY A 21 5.21 13.21 11.28
C GLY A 21 5.33 14.46 12.14
N LYS A 22 6.15 14.37 13.19
CA LYS A 22 6.48 15.47 14.13
C LYS A 22 7.97 15.52 14.34
N ARG A 23 8.57 16.68 14.17
CA ARG A 23 9.97 16.93 14.48
C ARG A 23 10.13 18.25 15.20
N SER A 24 10.48 18.18 16.47
CA SER A 24 10.85 19.37 17.26
C SER A 24 12.28 19.81 16.93
N ALA A 25 12.49 21.12 16.83
CA ALA A 25 13.77 21.74 16.53
C ALA A 25 13.87 23.12 17.23
N GLU A 26 15.04 23.73 17.16
CA GLU A 26 15.25 25.08 17.65
C GLU A 26 15.65 26.04 16.52
N THR A 27 15.12 27.25 16.59
CA THR A 27 15.56 28.35 15.72
C THR A 27 17.00 28.77 16.04
N ARG A 28 17.65 29.55 15.17
CA ARG A 28 18.98 30.10 15.41
C ARG A 28 19.08 30.90 16.70
N ASN A 29 17.96 31.40 17.23
CA ASN A 29 17.88 32.17 18.47
C ASN A 29 17.47 31.29 19.67
N GLY A 30 17.53 29.96 19.58
CA GLY A 30 17.22 29.02 20.67
C GLY A 30 15.72 28.89 20.98
N LYS A 31 14.81 29.39 20.14
CA LYS A 31 13.36 29.20 20.35
C LYS A 31 12.92 27.85 19.77
N PRO A 32 12.21 27.05 20.58
CA PRO A 32 11.67 25.79 20.08
C PRO A 32 10.58 26.02 19.03
N TYR A 33 10.51 25.13 18.04
CA TYR A 33 9.41 25.06 17.08
C TYR A 33 9.21 23.61 16.64
N ASP A 34 7.98 23.27 16.23
CA ASP A 34 7.67 21.97 15.68
C ASP A 34 7.44 22.06 14.16
N ASN A 35 8.04 21.12 13.43
CA ASN A 35 7.69 20.81 12.06
C ASN A 35 6.77 19.59 12.06
N LEU A 36 5.65 19.70 11.38
CA LEU A 36 4.70 18.62 11.17
C LEU A 36 4.60 18.28 9.69
N ILE A 37 4.26 17.03 9.44
CA ILE A 37 3.72 16.60 8.16
C ILE A 37 2.25 16.30 8.39
N LEU A 38 1.39 17.17 7.90
CA LEU A 38 -0.06 16.98 7.89
C LEU A 38 -0.46 16.13 6.69
N GLN A 39 -1.41 15.20 6.85
CA GLN A 39 -1.86 14.32 5.79
C GLN A 39 -3.37 14.28 5.73
N ASP A 40 -3.91 14.26 4.51
CA ASP A 40 -5.23 13.76 4.16
C ASP A 40 -5.16 12.81 2.95
N LYS A 41 -6.29 12.32 2.46
CA LYS A 41 -6.32 11.38 1.33
C LYS A 41 -5.82 11.95 0.01
N THR A 42 -5.70 13.27 -0.10
CA THR A 42 -5.26 13.95 -1.33
C THR A 42 -3.77 14.28 -1.33
N GLY A 43 -3.10 14.23 -0.17
CA GLY A 43 -1.68 14.49 -0.10
C GLY A 43 -1.16 14.85 1.28
N THR A 44 0.01 15.49 1.29
CA THR A 44 0.68 15.97 2.51
C THR A 44 0.95 17.46 2.43
N LEU A 45 0.94 18.13 3.58
CA LEU A 45 1.24 19.55 3.75
C LEU A 45 2.21 19.75 4.90
N ASP A 46 3.28 20.50 4.68
CA ASP A 46 4.16 20.92 5.77
C ASP A 46 3.44 21.86 6.72
N GLY A 47 3.52 21.59 8.03
CA GLY A 47 3.00 22.43 9.10
C GLY A 47 4.12 22.96 9.98
N LYS A 48 4.00 24.21 10.43
CA LYS A 48 4.92 24.79 11.44
C LYS A 48 4.17 25.38 12.61
N ILE A 49 4.66 25.04 13.81
CA ILE A 49 4.26 25.64 15.08
C ILE A 49 5.47 26.37 15.63
N TRP A 50 5.45 27.72 15.54
CA TRP A 50 6.58 28.54 15.96
C TRP A 50 6.70 28.73 17.47
N ASP A 51 5.66 28.42 18.23
CA ASP A 51 5.62 28.42 19.70
C ASP A 51 4.79 27.24 20.21
N PRO A 52 5.42 26.04 20.31
CA PRO A 52 4.73 24.83 20.76
C PRO A 52 4.19 24.91 22.20
N ASN A 53 4.73 25.82 23.01
CA ASN A 53 4.33 25.98 24.41
C ASN A 53 3.23 27.05 24.60
N SER A 54 2.70 27.62 23.52
CA SER A 54 1.62 28.62 23.62
C SER A 54 0.29 27.98 24.04
N ASN A 55 -0.57 28.77 24.72
CA ASN A 55 -1.87 28.31 25.22
C ASN A 55 -2.84 27.80 24.09
N GLY A 56 -2.53 28.05 22.83
CA GLY A 56 -3.32 27.59 21.70
C GLY A 56 -2.92 26.21 21.16
N ILE A 57 -1.84 25.63 21.68
CA ILE A 57 -1.30 24.34 21.25
C ILE A 57 -1.45 23.32 22.38
N ALA A 58 -2.31 22.33 22.18
CA ALA A 58 -2.45 21.19 23.09
C ALA A 58 -1.32 20.17 22.87
N ASP A 59 -1.14 19.25 23.81
CA ASP A 59 -0.23 18.11 23.64
C ASP A 59 -0.73 17.20 22.51
N TYR A 60 0.16 16.75 21.64
CA TYR A 60 -0.13 15.88 20.52
C TYR A 60 1.08 15.03 20.14
N SER A 61 0.84 13.93 19.47
CA SER A 61 1.84 12.98 19.01
C SER A 61 1.76 12.72 17.49
N GLU A 62 2.77 12.07 16.94
CA GLU A 62 2.64 11.48 15.61
C GLU A 62 1.48 10.49 15.61
N LYS A 63 0.79 10.41 14.47
CA LYS A 63 -0.40 9.57 14.21
C LYS A 63 -1.69 10.05 14.89
N ASP A 64 -1.67 11.13 15.66
CA ASP A 64 -2.90 11.75 16.12
C ASP A 64 -3.65 12.44 14.97
N PHE A 65 -4.97 12.38 15.03
CA PHE A 65 -5.82 13.26 14.23
C PHE A 65 -5.94 14.60 14.95
N ILE A 66 -5.43 15.65 14.35
CA ILE A 66 -5.29 16.96 14.96
C ILE A 66 -6.14 18.00 14.22
N GLU A 67 -6.99 18.70 14.96
CA GLU A 67 -7.63 19.91 14.44
C GLU A 67 -6.65 21.07 14.55
N VAL A 68 -6.31 21.65 13.42
CA VAL A 68 -5.39 22.78 13.33
C VAL A 68 -6.08 24.02 12.80
N TYR A 69 -5.71 25.18 13.33
CA TYR A 69 -6.10 26.49 12.81
C TYR A 69 -4.82 27.26 12.45
N GLY A 70 -4.75 27.75 11.22
CA GLY A 70 -3.56 28.45 10.75
C GLY A 70 -3.73 29.03 9.35
N GLU A 71 -2.66 29.62 8.86
CA GLU A 71 -2.56 30.31 7.59
C GLU A 71 -1.69 29.52 6.60
N ILE A 72 -2.16 29.38 5.37
CA ILE A 72 -1.43 28.75 4.28
C ILE A 72 -0.52 29.78 3.64
N ILE A 73 0.78 29.50 3.64
CA ILE A 73 1.79 30.35 3.02
C ILE A 73 2.55 29.59 1.93
N SER A 74 3.27 30.30 1.07
CA SER A 74 4.24 29.71 0.15
C SER A 74 5.66 29.87 0.72
N TYR A 75 6.40 28.77 0.81
CA TYR A 75 7.80 28.76 1.21
C TYR A 75 8.63 27.92 0.22
N ASN A 76 9.61 28.53 -0.44
CA ASN A 76 10.44 27.91 -1.48
C ASN A 76 9.61 27.23 -2.59
N GLY A 77 8.47 27.83 -2.95
CA GLY A 77 7.58 27.32 -4.01
C GLY A 77 6.63 26.18 -3.58
N ASN A 78 6.65 25.77 -2.30
CA ASN A 78 5.73 24.78 -1.75
C ASN A 78 4.78 25.45 -0.75
N LEU A 79 3.53 24.94 -0.67
CA LEU A 79 2.60 25.36 0.35
C LEU A 79 3.04 24.83 1.72
N GLN A 80 2.85 25.66 2.76
CA GLN A 80 3.11 25.34 4.15
C GLN A 80 2.04 25.99 5.03
N MET A 81 1.65 25.34 6.11
CA MET A 81 0.71 25.89 7.09
C MET A 81 1.43 26.44 8.31
N ASN A 82 1.23 27.73 8.59
CA ASN A 82 1.61 28.32 9.88
C ASN A 82 0.50 28.08 10.90
N ILE A 83 0.70 27.11 11.77
CA ILE A 83 -0.30 26.67 12.76
C ILE A 83 -0.25 27.60 13.97
N LYS A 84 -1.43 28.14 14.33
CA LYS A 84 -1.62 29.05 15.47
C LYS A 84 -2.37 28.39 16.63
N GLN A 85 -3.21 27.37 16.32
CA GLN A 85 -3.92 26.56 17.31
C GLN A 85 -3.92 25.11 16.87
N LEU A 86 -3.85 24.21 17.84
CA LEU A 86 -3.89 22.77 17.62
C LEU A 86 -4.54 22.10 18.83
N ARG A 87 -5.44 21.15 18.57
CA ARG A 87 -5.93 20.18 19.55
C ARG A 87 -6.01 18.78 18.89
N VAL A 88 -5.98 17.74 19.70
CA VAL A 88 -6.31 16.40 19.22
C VAL A 88 -7.81 16.33 18.99
N ALA A 89 -8.25 15.74 17.89
CA ALA A 89 -9.64 15.54 17.58
C ALA A 89 -10.19 14.33 18.34
N ASP A 90 -11.42 14.42 18.83
CA ASP A 90 -12.09 13.32 19.52
C ASP A 90 -12.59 12.26 18.52
N GLU A 91 -12.74 11.01 18.99
CA GLU A 91 -13.37 9.95 18.19
C GLU A 91 -14.77 10.39 17.73
N GLY A 92 -15.03 10.28 16.42
CA GLY A 92 -16.30 10.71 15.80
C GLY A 92 -16.28 12.12 15.22
N GLU A 93 -15.25 12.94 15.47
CA GLU A 93 -15.09 14.25 14.81
C GLU A 93 -14.47 14.12 13.41
N TYR A 94 -13.95 12.94 13.05
CA TYR A 94 -13.30 12.68 11.78
C TYR A 94 -13.65 11.28 11.25
N ASP A 95 -13.57 11.10 9.93
CA ASP A 95 -13.64 9.80 9.27
C ASP A 95 -12.21 9.40 8.85
N PRO A 96 -11.63 8.31 9.38
CA PRO A 96 -10.29 7.86 9.00
C PRO A 96 -10.08 7.70 7.49
N ALA A 97 -11.13 7.39 6.74
CA ALA A 97 -11.09 7.27 5.28
C ALA A 97 -10.71 8.58 4.56
N ASP A 98 -10.88 9.73 5.21
CA ASP A 98 -10.51 11.03 4.64
C ASP A 98 -9.01 11.36 4.77
N TYR A 99 -8.25 10.55 5.49
CA TYR A 99 -6.82 10.83 5.78
C TYR A 99 -5.85 9.85 5.16
N MET A 100 -6.36 8.80 4.54
CA MET A 100 -5.55 7.83 3.83
C MET A 100 -5.85 7.88 2.34
N PRO A 101 -4.84 7.94 1.48
CA PRO A 101 -5.05 7.67 0.06
C PRO A 101 -5.80 6.34 -0.09
N THR A 102 -6.86 6.35 -0.87
CA THR A 102 -7.64 5.14 -1.17
C THR A 102 -7.54 4.85 -2.66
N SER A 103 -7.74 3.59 -3.04
CA SER A 103 -7.89 3.26 -4.45
C SER A 103 -8.99 4.12 -5.09
N GLU A 104 -8.74 4.64 -6.28
CA GLU A 104 -9.75 5.32 -7.12
C GLU A 104 -10.85 4.35 -7.60
N LYS A 105 -10.59 3.04 -7.47
CA LYS A 105 -11.48 1.96 -7.90
C LYS A 105 -12.34 1.50 -6.73
N SER A 106 -13.56 1.04 -7.03
CA SER A 106 -14.43 0.42 -6.03
C SER A 106 -13.79 -0.84 -5.43
N VAL A 107 -13.52 -0.84 -4.13
CA VAL A 107 -12.94 -1.98 -3.41
C VAL A 107 -13.81 -3.23 -3.57
N ASP A 108 -15.14 -3.09 -3.42
CA ASP A 108 -16.06 -4.22 -3.60
C ASP A 108 -16.08 -4.71 -5.04
N GLY A 109 -16.08 -3.80 -6.02
CA GLY A 109 -15.99 -4.17 -7.43
C GLY A 109 -14.70 -4.91 -7.79
N MET A 110 -13.55 -4.49 -7.25
CA MET A 110 -12.28 -5.19 -7.41
C MET A 110 -12.32 -6.58 -6.77
N TYR A 111 -12.90 -6.70 -5.59
CA TYR A 111 -13.02 -7.99 -4.91
C TYR A 111 -13.92 -8.97 -5.66
N GLU A 112 -15.06 -8.51 -6.16
CA GLU A 112 -15.95 -9.33 -7.01
C GLU A 112 -15.23 -9.78 -8.29
N GLU A 113 -14.40 -8.91 -8.88
CA GLU A 113 -13.60 -9.25 -10.05
C GLU A 113 -12.53 -10.29 -9.70
N LEU A 114 -11.81 -10.15 -8.59
CA LEU A 114 -10.84 -11.13 -8.11
C LEU A 114 -11.51 -12.51 -7.91
N MET A 115 -12.68 -12.52 -7.29
CA MET A 115 -13.43 -13.77 -7.05
C MET A 115 -13.93 -14.44 -8.33
N ARG A 116 -14.12 -13.70 -9.45
CA ARG A 116 -14.39 -14.30 -10.76
C ARG A 116 -13.21 -15.13 -11.28
N TYR A 117 -11.99 -14.72 -11.00
CA TYR A 117 -10.79 -15.52 -11.32
C TYR A 117 -10.68 -16.76 -10.42
N GLY A 118 -10.90 -16.62 -9.12
CA GLY A 118 -10.93 -17.75 -8.20
C GLY A 118 -11.93 -18.84 -8.58
N LYS A 119 -13.11 -18.45 -9.10
CA LYS A 119 -14.14 -19.40 -9.60
C LYS A 119 -13.72 -20.16 -10.87
N GLN A 120 -12.73 -19.70 -11.61
CA GLN A 120 -12.21 -20.39 -12.79
C GLN A 120 -11.26 -21.53 -12.46
N VAL A 121 -10.69 -21.55 -11.25
CA VAL A 121 -9.84 -22.64 -10.77
C VAL A 121 -10.66 -23.92 -10.64
N LYS A 122 -10.22 -25.00 -11.30
CA LYS A 122 -10.95 -26.28 -11.37
C LYS A 122 -10.41 -27.32 -10.40
N ASN A 123 -9.13 -27.23 -10.04
CA ASN A 123 -8.51 -28.14 -9.08
C ASN A 123 -9.21 -27.99 -7.70
N PRO A 124 -9.80 -29.07 -7.15
CA PRO A 124 -10.62 -28.98 -5.93
C PRO A 124 -9.82 -28.60 -4.70
N TYR A 125 -8.54 -28.95 -4.63
CA TYR A 125 -7.67 -28.60 -3.50
C TYR A 125 -7.30 -27.11 -3.53
N LEU A 126 -6.92 -26.60 -4.68
CA LEU A 126 -6.62 -25.18 -4.85
C LEU A 126 -7.85 -24.29 -4.66
N GLN A 127 -9.03 -24.75 -5.12
CA GLN A 127 -10.28 -24.06 -4.81
C GLN A 127 -10.56 -23.98 -3.31
N GLN A 128 -10.24 -25.02 -2.54
CA GLN A 128 -10.42 -24.99 -1.08
C GLN A 128 -9.48 -24.00 -0.41
N VAL A 129 -8.23 -23.83 -0.88
CA VAL A 129 -7.31 -22.78 -0.41
C VAL A 129 -7.89 -21.37 -0.67
N ILE A 130 -8.38 -21.12 -1.88
CA ILE A 130 -9.03 -19.85 -2.21
C ILE A 130 -10.26 -19.62 -1.30
N ARG A 131 -11.09 -20.63 -1.11
CA ARG A 131 -12.27 -20.52 -0.25
C ARG A 131 -11.91 -20.29 1.20
N TYR A 132 -10.84 -20.89 1.70
CA TYR A 132 -10.40 -20.75 3.08
C TYR A 132 -10.22 -19.27 3.43
N TYR A 133 -9.45 -18.53 2.65
CA TYR A 133 -9.18 -17.10 2.89
C TYR A 133 -10.24 -16.17 2.29
N PHE A 134 -10.58 -16.36 1.03
CA PHE A 134 -11.35 -15.37 0.28
C PHE A 134 -12.88 -15.62 0.27
N VAL A 135 -13.38 -16.61 1.02
CA VAL A 135 -14.82 -16.88 1.12
C VAL A 135 -15.24 -17.12 2.56
N ASN A 136 -14.49 -17.92 3.32
CA ASN A 136 -14.91 -18.41 4.62
C ASN A 136 -14.39 -17.56 5.79
N ASP A 137 -13.29 -16.83 5.62
CA ASP A 137 -12.69 -15.99 6.64
C ASP A 137 -13.07 -14.52 6.45
N GLU A 138 -14.16 -14.10 7.10
CA GLU A 138 -14.65 -12.71 7.03
C GLU A 138 -13.63 -11.71 7.58
N GLN A 139 -12.85 -12.09 8.58
CA GLN A 139 -11.84 -11.22 9.18
C GLN A 139 -10.68 -11.00 8.21
N PHE A 140 -10.20 -12.08 7.58
CA PHE A 140 -9.19 -11.97 6.52
C PHE A 140 -9.69 -11.11 5.36
N ILE A 141 -10.90 -11.35 4.87
CA ILE A 141 -11.50 -10.60 3.75
C ILE A 141 -11.53 -9.10 4.07
N LYS A 142 -11.97 -8.74 5.27
CA LYS A 142 -12.02 -7.34 5.72
C LYS A 142 -10.62 -6.73 5.76
N SER A 143 -9.67 -7.45 6.34
CA SER A 143 -8.27 -7.06 6.43
C SER A 143 -7.64 -6.89 5.04
N PHE A 144 -7.76 -7.89 4.17
CA PHE A 144 -7.23 -7.90 2.81
C PHE A 144 -7.76 -6.74 1.95
N LYS A 145 -9.04 -6.40 2.09
CA LYS A 145 -9.67 -5.25 1.41
C LYS A 145 -9.18 -3.90 1.92
N ALA A 146 -8.72 -3.82 3.16
CA ALA A 146 -8.32 -2.57 3.80
C ALA A 146 -6.81 -2.31 3.73
N HIS A 147 -5.98 -3.36 3.58
CA HIS A 147 -4.52 -3.21 3.62
C HIS A 147 -3.96 -2.51 2.38
N SER A 148 -2.86 -1.79 2.61
CA SER A 148 -1.94 -1.36 1.57
C SER A 148 -1.07 -2.53 1.10
N ALA A 149 -0.52 -2.43 -0.12
CA ALA A 149 0.48 -3.38 -0.59
C ALA A 149 1.91 -3.04 -0.14
N ALA A 150 2.14 -1.82 0.37
CA ALA A 150 3.44 -1.37 0.82
C ALA A 150 3.33 -0.19 1.79
N LYS A 151 4.39 0.05 2.59
CA LYS A 151 4.44 1.18 3.54
C LYS A 151 4.51 2.55 2.83
N ASN A 152 5.34 2.69 1.77
CA ASN A 152 5.68 4.00 1.20
C ASN A 152 5.82 4.03 -0.33
N VAL A 153 5.61 2.92 -1.01
CA VAL A 153 5.77 2.80 -2.47
C VAL A 153 4.49 2.24 -3.08
N HIS A 154 4.48 1.99 -4.39
CA HIS A 154 3.32 1.52 -5.16
C HIS A 154 2.24 0.80 -4.33
N HIS A 155 0.98 1.17 -4.56
CA HIS A 155 -0.17 0.66 -3.80
C HIS A 155 -0.12 0.92 -2.27
N GLY A 156 0.60 1.96 -1.81
CA GLY A 156 0.69 2.39 -0.40
C GLY A 156 -0.57 3.10 0.11
N PHE A 157 -1.75 2.63 -0.26
CA PHE A 157 -3.05 3.19 0.08
C PHE A 157 -4.05 2.08 0.50
N ALA A 158 -5.15 2.46 1.14
CA ALA A 158 -6.20 1.53 1.53
C ALA A 158 -6.81 0.83 0.31
N GLY A 159 -6.87 -0.50 0.35
CA GLY A 159 -7.27 -1.33 -0.79
C GLY A 159 -6.14 -1.59 -1.80
N GLY A 160 -4.94 -1.09 -1.55
CA GLY A 160 -3.78 -1.27 -2.42
C GLY A 160 -3.38 -2.72 -2.58
N LEU A 161 -3.46 -3.52 -1.52
CA LEU A 161 -3.17 -4.96 -1.58
C LEU A 161 -4.13 -5.70 -2.51
N LEU A 162 -5.43 -5.40 -2.42
CA LEU A 162 -6.43 -5.97 -3.32
C LEU A 162 -6.23 -5.51 -4.76
N GLU A 163 -5.95 -4.22 -4.98
CA GLU A 163 -5.73 -3.67 -6.32
C GLU A 163 -4.50 -4.30 -6.98
N HIS A 164 -3.39 -4.40 -6.26
CA HIS A 164 -2.17 -5.07 -6.70
C HIS A 164 -2.44 -6.55 -7.05
N THR A 165 -3.03 -7.30 -6.11
CA THR A 165 -3.34 -8.72 -6.33
C THR A 165 -4.21 -8.93 -7.57
N LEU A 166 -5.24 -8.11 -7.76
CA LEU A 166 -6.10 -8.18 -8.94
C LEU A 166 -5.33 -7.89 -10.24
N SER A 167 -4.45 -6.90 -10.23
CA SER A 167 -3.61 -6.58 -11.38
C SER A 167 -2.66 -7.72 -11.71
N VAL A 168 -1.99 -8.31 -10.72
CA VAL A 168 -1.12 -9.49 -10.90
C VAL A 168 -1.89 -10.67 -11.49
N VAL A 169 -3.11 -10.95 -11.00
CA VAL A 169 -3.96 -12.02 -11.56
C VAL A 169 -4.31 -11.76 -13.02
N LYS A 170 -4.59 -10.52 -13.42
CA LYS A 170 -4.85 -10.13 -14.83
C LYS A 170 -3.63 -10.36 -15.73
N PHE A 171 -2.43 -10.01 -15.28
CA PHE A 171 -1.20 -10.34 -16.00
C PHE A 171 -1.01 -11.86 -16.13
N CYS A 172 -1.29 -12.61 -15.07
CA CYS A 172 -1.24 -14.08 -15.07
C CYS A 172 -2.27 -14.67 -16.04
N GLU A 173 -3.47 -14.10 -16.15
CA GLU A 173 -4.48 -14.53 -17.14
C GLU A 173 -3.97 -14.40 -18.57
N TYR A 174 -3.39 -13.23 -18.90
CA TYR A 174 -2.79 -13.03 -20.22
C TYR A 174 -1.70 -14.08 -20.51
N MET A 175 -0.78 -14.31 -19.55
CA MET A 175 0.30 -15.29 -19.72
C MET A 175 -0.22 -16.71 -19.83
N ALA A 176 -1.22 -17.12 -19.05
CA ALA A 176 -1.84 -18.44 -19.14
C ALA A 176 -2.53 -18.68 -20.50
N GLY A 177 -3.05 -17.62 -21.11
CA GLY A 177 -3.58 -17.69 -22.48
C GLY A 177 -2.51 -17.78 -23.56
N ALA A 178 -1.38 -17.12 -23.37
CA ALA A 178 -0.26 -17.07 -24.34
C ALA A 178 0.67 -18.29 -24.27
N TYR A 179 0.84 -18.89 -23.08
CA TYR A 179 1.79 -19.96 -22.82
C TYR A 179 1.10 -21.24 -22.29
N PRO A 180 0.77 -22.20 -23.15
CA PRO A 180 0.06 -23.44 -22.76
C PRO A 180 0.83 -24.35 -21.78
N ILE A 181 2.12 -24.10 -21.55
CA ILE A 181 2.90 -24.80 -20.54
C ILE A 181 2.44 -24.49 -19.10
N LEU A 182 1.77 -23.36 -18.88
CA LEU A 182 1.35 -22.88 -17.56
C LEU A 182 0.12 -23.65 -17.07
N ASN A 183 0.20 -24.16 -15.84
CA ASN A 183 -0.95 -24.66 -15.12
C ASN A 183 -1.76 -23.47 -14.58
N LYS A 184 -2.87 -23.16 -15.26
CA LYS A 184 -3.73 -22.02 -14.96
C LYS A 184 -4.24 -22.03 -13.51
N ASP A 185 -4.62 -23.22 -13.01
CA ASP A 185 -5.18 -23.34 -11.67
C ASP A 185 -4.14 -23.02 -10.59
N LEU A 186 -2.91 -23.54 -10.74
CA LEU A 186 -1.80 -23.24 -9.84
C LEU A 186 -1.41 -21.75 -9.92
N LEU A 187 -1.29 -21.20 -11.13
CA LEU A 187 -0.88 -19.82 -11.34
C LEU A 187 -1.89 -18.83 -10.74
N TYR A 188 -3.19 -19.05 -10.95
CA TYR A 188 -4.23 -18.16 -10.39
C TYR A 188 -4.28 -18.24 -8.87
N THR A 189 -4.18 -19.44 -8.31
CA THR A 189 -4.17 -19.60 -6.85
C THR A 189 -2.93 -18.95 -6.25
N ALA A 190 -1.76 -19.15 -6.86
CA ALA A 190 -0.53 -18.53 -6.42
C ALA A 190 -0.60 -17.00 -6.52
N ALA A 191 -1.14 -16.46 -7.62
CA ALA A 191 -1.29 -15.01 -7.80
C ALA A 191 -2.28 -14.39 -6.80
N MET A 192 -3.37 -15.09 -6.44
CA MET A 192 -4.28 -14.63 -5.39
C MET A 192 -3.63 -14.65 -4.00
N CYS A 193 -2.72 -15.59 -3.76
CA CYS A 193 -2.15 -15.84 -2.44
C CYS A 193 -0.72 -15.27 -2.24
N HIS A 194 -0.06 -14.71 -3.26
CA HIS A 194 1.37 -14.37 -3.17
C HIS A 194 1.68 -13.40 -2.05
N ASP A 195 0.79 -12.47 -1.80
CA ASP A 195 0.94 -11.36 -0.88
C ASP A 195 -0.01 -11.40 0.33
N ILE A 196 -0.69 -12.52 0.60
CA ILE A 196 -1.61 -12.61 1.75
C ILE A 196 -0.91 -12.33 3.09
N GLY A 197 0.38 -12.64 3.19
CA GLY A 197 1.19 -12.36 4.38
C GLY A 197 1.30 -10.88 4.72
N LYS A 198 1.09 -9.96 3.78
CA LYS A 198 1.07 -8.51 4.02
C LYS A 198 -0.05 -8.10 4.98
N THR A 199 -1.11 -8.87 5.10
CA THR A 199 -2.17 -8.64 6.10
C THR A 199 -1.71 -8.80 7.54
N GLN A 200 -0.54 -9.41 7.77
CA GLN A 200 0.10 -9.54 9.08
C GLN A 200 1.45 -8.82 9.13
N GLU A 201 2.13 -8.64 7.99
CA GLU A 201 3.38 -7.88 7.89
C GLU A 201 3.19 -6.42 8.22
N LEU A 202 2.09 -5.82 7.77
CA LEU A 202 1.79 -4.41 7.97
C LEU A 202 0.62 -4.24 8.93
N SER A 203 0.66 -3.19 9.74
CA SER A 203 -0.51 -2.75 10.51
C SER A 203 -1.49 -2.01 9.60
N LEU A 204 -2.75 -1.97 10.00
CA LEU A 204 -3.74 -1.15 9.33
C LEU A 204 -3.47 0.35 9.54
N PHE A 205 -4.03 1.17 8.66
CA PHE A 205 -4.06 2.61 8.83
C PHE A 205 -4.73 2.98 10.18
N PRO A 206 -4.26 4.02 10.92
CA PRO A 206 -3.35 5.09 10.45
C PRO A 206 -1.85 4.76 10.50
N ASP A 207 -1.46 3.66 11.09
CA ASP A 207 -0.05 3.33 11.27
C ASP A 207 0.63 2.95 9.96
N ASN A 208 0.03 2.04 9.22
CA ASN A 208 0.58 1.49 7.98
C ASN A 208 2.09 1.21 8.10
N ASP A 209 2.49 0.57 9.18
CA ASP A 209 3.88 0.28 9.52
C ASP A 209 4.11 -1.22 9.69
N TYR A 210 5.35 -1.65 9.66
CA TYR A 210 5.68 -3.04 9.91
C TYR A 210 5.32 -3.44 11.34
N THR A 211 4.68 -4.59 11.47
CA THR A 211 4.50 -5.27 12.76
C THR A 211 5.82 -5.91 13.22
N ASP A 212 5.88 -6.41 14.44
CA ASP A 212 7.07 -7.15 14.93
C ASP A 212 7.33 -8.39 14.05
N ASP A 213 6.29 -9.16 13.73
CA ASP A 213 6.40 -10.31 12.82
C ASP A 213 6.76 -9.88 11.39
N GLY A 214 6.25 -8.75 10.93
CA GLY A 214 6.63 -8.15 9.65
C GLY A 214 8.11 -7.83 9.56
N GLN A 215 8.69 -7.29 10.63
CA GLN A 215 10.13 -6.99 10.70
C GLN A 215 11.00 -8.25 10.82
N LEU A 216 10.53 -9.26 11.55
CA LEU A 216 11.31 -10.47 11.83
C LEU A 216 11.22 -11.52 10.72
N LEU A 217 10.06 -11.69 10.11
CA LEU A 217 9.77 -12.77 9.17
C LEU A 217 9.53 -12.26 7.75
N GLY A 218 8.81 -11.14 7.60
CA GLY A 218 8.38 -10.61 6.31
C GLY A 218 7.23 -11.41 5.68
N HIS A 219 6.48 -10.77 4.76
CA HIS A 219 5.24 -11.33 4.19
C HIS A 219 5.42 -12.66 3.46
N ILE A 220 6.60 -12.94 2.88
CA ILE A 220 6.85 -14.20 2.15
C ILE A 220 6.78 -15.39 3.12
N VAL A 221 7.47 -15.30 4.26
CA VAL A 221 7.46 -16.37 5.27
C VAL A 221 6.09 -16.47 5.90
N ILE A 222 5.52 -15.36 6.35
CA ILE A 222 4.17 -15.30 6.91
C ILE A 222 3.14 -15.90 5.93
N GLY A 223 3.20 -15.54 4.65
CA GLY A 223 2.31 -16.06 3.62
C GLY A 223 2.43 -17.57 3.41
N VAL A 224 3.65 -18.13 3.53
CA VAL A 224 3.86 -19.59 3.48
C VAL A 224 3.27 -20.28 4.71
N GLU A 225 3.41 -19.70 5.89
CA GLU A 225 2.80 -20.22 7.12
C GLU A 225 1.28 -20.21 7.03
N MET A 226 0.69 -19.10 6.60
CA MET A 226 -0.74 -18.99 6.32
C MET A 226 -1.21 -20.06 5.34
N LEU A 227 -0.50 -20.26 4.23
CA LEU A 227 -0.85 -21.34 3.28
C LEU A 227 -0.74 -22.73 3.89
N ASP A 228 0.24 -22.96 4.78
CA ASP A 228 0.39 -24.24 5.47
C ASP A 228 -0.79 -24.52 6.37
N ASP A 229 -1.29 -23.51 7.08
CA ASP A 229 -2.49 -23.63 7.91
C ASP A 229 -3.73 -24.00 7.07
N ALA A 230 -3.98 -23.30 5.97
CA ALA A 230 -5.07 -23.64 5.07
C ALA A 230 -4.93 -25.07 4.50
N ILE A 231 -3.72 -25.47 4.09
CA ILE A 231 -3.45 -26.80 3.52
C ILE A 231 -3.69 -27.91 4.55
N ARG A 232 -3.35 -27.69 5.83
CA ARG A 232 -3.57 -28.66 6.93
C ARG A 232 -5.05 -28.92 7.20
N GLU A 233 -5.89 -27.93 7.02
CA GLU A 233 -7.34 -28.04 7.19
C GLU A 233 -8.03 -28.74 6.01
N ILE A 234 -7.32 -28.95 4.87
CA ILE A 234 -7.86 -29.62 3.69
C ILE A 234 -7.46 -31.09 3.69
N PRO A 235 -8.41 -32.04 3.90
CA PRO A 235 -8.10 -33.47 3.91
C PRO A 235 -7.44 -33.92 2.60
N ASP A 236 -6.45 -34.80 2.72
CA ASP A 236 -5.75 -35.44 1.60
C ASP A 236 -5.13 -34.48 0.59
N PHE A 237 -4.78 -33.26 1.00
CA PHE A 237 -4.10 -32.30 0.12
C PHE A 237 -2.81 -32.91 -0.43
N PRO A 238 -2.61 -32.97 -1.78
CA PRO A 238 -1.44 -33.63 -2.36
C PRO A 238 -0.15 -32.90 -1.97
N LYS A 239 0.78 -33.62 -1.34
CA LYS A 239 2.05 -33.05 -0.85
C LYS A 239 2.85 -32.33 -1.93
N LYS A 240 2.85 -32.88 -3.16
CA LYS A 240 3.55 -32.27 -4.30
C LYS A 240 2.92 -30.93 -4.67
N LEU A 241 1.59 -30.86 -4.75
CA LEU A 241 0.85 -29.63 -5.06
C LEU A 241 1.07 -28.57 -3.97
N ALA A 242 1.10 -28.99 -2.68
CA ALA A 242 1.44 -28.09 -1.58
C ALA A 242 2.83 -27.47 -1.73
N SER A 243 3.84 -28.28 -2.10
CA SER A 243 5.20 -27.78 -2.33
C SER A 243 5.28 -26.85 -3.55
N GLU A 244 4.56 -27.16 -4.62
CA GLU A 244 4.51 -26.36 -5.84
C GLU A 244 3.84 -24.99 -5.57
N LEU A 245 2.71 -24.95 -4.85
CA LEU A 245 2.05 -23.72 -4.48
C LEU A 245 2.93 -22.85 -3.55
N LYS A 246 3.49 -23.45 -2.50
CA LYS A 246 4.42 -22.74 -1.59
C LYS A 246 5.66 -22.24 -2.34
N HIS A 247 6.17 -23.01 -3.30
CA HIS A 247 7.30 -22.57 -4.11
C HIS A 247 6.99 -21.30 -4.89
N CYS A 248 5.79 -21.19 -5.47
CA CYS A 248 5.37 -19.95 -6.14
C CYS A 248 5.43 -18.75 -5.19
N ILE A 249 5.03 -18.93 -3.91
CA ILE A 249 5.07 -17.84 -2.92
C ILE A 249 6.52 -17.50 -2.53
N VAL A 250 7.38 -18.49 -2.20
CA VAL A 250 8.75 -18.20 -1.78
C VAL A 250 9.62 -17.66 -2.91
N ALA A 251 9.19 -17.76 -4.15
CA ALA A 251 9.97 -17.37 -5.33
C ALA A 251 9.40 -16.15 -6.07
N HIS A 252 8.30 -15.54 -5.60
CA HIS A 252 7.59 -14.52 -6.40
C HIS A 252 8.40 -13.22 -6.60
N HIS A 253 9.27 -12.82 -5.68
CA HIS A 253 10.19 -11.70 -5.91
C HIS A 253 11.33 -12.02 -6.89
N GLY A 254 11.54 -13.30 -7.24
CA GLY A 254 12.46 -13.75 -8.30
C GLY A 254 13.92 -13.81 -7.91
N GLU A 255 14.47 -12.77 -7.29
CA GLU A 255 15.90 -12.68 -6.95
C GLU A 255 16.11 -12.72 -5.43
N LEU A 256 17.23 -13.34 -5.01
CA LEU A 256 17.61 -13.43 -3.59
C LEU A 256 17.83 -12.04 -2.98
N GLU A 257 18.34 -11.11 -3.78
CA GLU A 257 18.60 -9.71 -3.41
C GLU A 257 17.31 -8.94 -3.08
N TYR A 258 16.18 -9.39 -3.62
CA TYR A 258 14.86 -8.82 -3.33
C TYR A 258 14.12 -9.55 -2.20
N GLY A 259 14.84 -10.39 -1.44
CA GLY A 259 14.29 -11.11 -0.29
C GLY A 259 13.59 -12.43 -0.64
N SER A 260 13.65 -12.88 -1.90
CA SER A 260 13.08 -14.18 -2.29
C SER A 260 13.94 -15.32 -1.72
N PRO A 261 13.40 -16.22 -0.88
CA PRO A 261 14.16 -17.36 -0.34
C PRO A 261 14.65 -18.33 -1.42
N LYS A 262 13.98 -18.36 -2.58
CA LYS A 262 14.31 -19.18 -3.75
C LYS A 262 14.07 -18.43 -5.03
N LYS A 263 14.88 -18.75 -6.07
CA LYS A 263 14.58 -18.33 -7.44
C LYS A 263 13.47 -19.18 -8.04
N PRO A 264 12.65 -18.65 -8.98
CA PRO A 264 11.61 -19.41 -9.65
C PRO A 264 12.15 -20.67 -10.35
N ALA A 265 11.62 -21.83 -9.98
CA ALA A 265 11.96 -23.13 -10.58
C ALA A 265 10.80 -23.78 -11.34
N LEU A 266 9.60 -23.23 -11.23
CA LEU A 266 8.40 -23.61 -11.98
C LEU A 266 8.05 -22.52 -12.99
N ALA A 267 7.41 -22.89 -14.09
CA ALA A 267 6.93 -21.94 -15.08
C ALA A 267 5.93 -20.95 -14.48
N GLU A 268 5.05 -21.42 -13.59
CA GLU A 268 4.06 -20.62 -12.86
C GLU A 268 4.74 -19.63 -11.89
N ALA A 269 5.79 -20.04 -11.19
CA ALA A 269 6.54 -19.14 -10.31
C ALA A 269 7.26 -18.05 -11.11
N MET A 270 7.81 -18.36 -12.29
CA MET A 270 8.41 -17.38 -13.20
C MET A 270 7.35 -16.43 -13.75
N ALA A 271 6.18 -16.93 -14.16
CA ALA A 271 5.09 -16.10 -14.65
C ALA A 271 4.56 -15.16 -13.56
N LEU A 272 4.41 -15.66 -12.33
CA LEU A 272 4.01 -14.84 -11.18
C LEU A 272 5.03 -13.73 -10.90
N ASN A 273 6.31 -14.04 -10.85
CA ASN A 273 7.36 -13.05 -10.66
C ASN A 273 7.35 -11.95 -11.75
N CYS A 274 7.16 -12.33 -13.02
CA CYS A 274 7.05 -11.35 -14.10
C CYS A 274 5.80 -10.45 -13.93
N ALA A 275 4.67 -11.03 -13.52
CA ALA A 275 3.43 -10.30 -13.32
C ALA A 275 3.54 -9.29 -12.17
N ASP A 276 4.04 -9.74 -11.03
CA ASP A 276 4.26 -8.94 -9.83
C ASP A 276 5.20 -7.76 -10.10
N ASN A 277 6.39 -8.03 -10.68
CA ASN A 277 7.36 -7.01 -11.03
C ASN A 277 6.83 -6.01 -12.07
N ALA A 278 6.02 -6.48 -13.03
CA ALA A 278 5.42 -5.61 -14.04
C ALA A 278 4.41 -4.65 -13.39
N ASP A 279 3.51 -5.15 -12.54
CA ASP A 279 2.53 -4.32 -11.86
C ASP A 279 3.20 -3.30 -10.93
N ALA A 280 4.13 -3.74 -10.08
CA ALA A 280 4.87 -2.87 -9.17
C ALA A 280 5.57 -1.70 -9.90
N LYS A 281 6.24 -1.98 -11.01
CA LYS A 281 6.93 -0.95 -11.82
C LYS A 281 5.95 -0.02 -12.52
N MET A 282 4.88 -0.54 -13.12
CA MET A 282 3.90 0.28 -13.82
C MET A 282 3.12 1.17 -12.87
N GLN A 283 2.77 0.68 -11.68
CA GLN A 283 2.11 1.49 -10.67
C GLN A 283 3.03 2.59 -10.14
N THR A 284 4.29 2.27 -9.85
CA THR A 284 5.28 3.29 -9.45
C THR A 284 5.44 4.39 -10.50
N LEU A 285 5.52 4.04 -11.79
CA LEU A 285 5.58 5.03 -12.88
C LEU A 285 4.31 5.88 -12.92
N THR A 286 3.15 5.26 -12.73
CA THR A 286 1.86 5.96 -12.71
C THR A 286 1.83 7.01 -11.59
N GLU A 287 2.26 6.65 -10.40
CA GLU A 287 2.32 7.56 -9.23
C GLU A 287 3.33 8.70 -9.47
N ILE A 288 4.54 8.38 -9.96
CA ILE A 288 5.55 9.39 -10.29
C ILE A 288 5.02 10.38 -11.32
N PHE A 289 4.34 9.90 -12.35
CA PHE A 289 3.80 10.75 -13.41
C PHE A 289 2.55 11.54 -12.99
N LYS A 290 1.75 11.02 -12.04
CA LYS A 290 0.64 11.79 -11.45
C LYS A 290 1.14 12.91 -10.52
N ALA A 291 2.20 12.66 -9.75
CA ALA A 291 2.73 13.63 -8.78
C ALA A 291 3.40 14.85 -9.43
N LYS A 292 3.76 14.80 -10.71
CA LYS A 292 4.45 15.89 -11.41
C LYS A 292 3.76 16.19 -12.74
N ASP A 293 3.13 17.37 -12.82
CA ASP A 293 2.55 17.87 -14.05
C ASP A 293 3.59 18.62 -14.87
N THR A 294 4.44 17.87 -15.57
CA THR A 294 5.44 18.43 -16.50
C THR A 294 5.57 17.56 -17.74
N LYS A 295 5.83 18.20 -18.89
CA LYS A 295 6.14 17.54 -20.16
C LYS A 295 7.67 17.31 -20.34
N ASP A 296 8.48 17.83 -19.42
CA ASP A 296 9.93 17.70 -19.44
C ASP A 296 10.43 16.43 -18.74
N TRP A 297 11.74 16.25 -18.75
CA TRP A 297 12.41 15.20 -18.00
C TRP A 297 12.23 15.40 -16.50
N LEU A 298 11.84 14.33 -15.79
CA LEU A 298 11.64 14.33 -14.33
C LEU A 298 12.95 14.19 -13.55
N GLY A 299 14.06 13.94 -14.23
CA GLY A 299 15.36 13.65 -13.64
C GLY A 299 15.59 12.17 -13.41
N TYR A 300 16.75 11.85 -12.84
CA TYR A 300 17.16 10.47 -12.55
C TYR A 300 16.34 9.87 -11.40
N ASN A 301 15.75 8.70 -11.67
CA ASN A 301 15.03 7.90 -10.67
C ASN A 301 15.87 6.65 -10.33
N ARG A 302 16.14 6.46 -9.04
CA ARG A 302 17.00 5.35 -8.57
C ARG A 302 16.37 3.97 -8.76
N LEU A 303 15.04 3.86 -8.65
CA LEU A 303 14.35 2.58 -8.81
C LEU A 303 14.43 2.06 -10.26
N PHE A 304 14.38 2.98 -11.22
CA PHE A 304 14.45 2.66 -12.66
C PHE A 304 15.85 2.82 -13.24
N GLU A 305 16.80 3.31 -12.43
CA GLU A 305 18.18 3.61 -12.87
C GLU A 305 18.23 4.43 -14.16
N SER A 306 17.25 5.30 -14.35
CA SER A 306 17.06 6.04 -15.59
C SER A 306 16.44 7.42 -15.33
N ASN A 307 16.64 8.34 -16.29
CA ASN A 307 15.84 9.56 -16.37
C ASN A 307 14.45 9.22 -16.92
N LEU A 308 13.41 9.76 -16.28
CA LEU A 308 12.03 9.49 -16.66
C LEU A 308 11.40 10.69 -17.37
N ARG A 309 10.49 10.43 -18.31
CA ARG A 309 9.69 11.43 -19.00
C ARG A 309 8.35 10.83 -19.45
N LYS A 310 7.28 11.62 -19.36
CA LYS A 310 5.99 11.26 -19.97
C LYS A 310 6.11 11.24 -21.49
N THR A 311 5.39 10.35 -22.15
CA THR A 311 5.23 10.36 -23.62
C THR A 311 4.51 11.64 -24.03
N GLY A 312 4.97 12.28 -25.09
CA GLY A 312 4.31 13.46 -25.65
C GLY A 312 3.01 13.11 -26.38
N GLU A 313 2.13 14.08 -26.52
CA GLU A 313 0.98 14.00 -27.44
C GLU A 313 1.48 14.14 -28.87
N TRP A 314 0.96 13.31 -29.79
CA TRP A 314 1.32 13.27 -31.22
C TRP A 314 0.19 13.84 -32.07
#